data_f0e37f66cc824f39901c414f554e1110
#
_entry.id   f0e37f66cc824f39901c414f554e1110
#
_cell.length_a   1.000
_cell.length_b   1.000
_cell.length_c   1.000
_cell.angle_alpha   90.00
_cell.angle_beta   90.00
_cell.angle_gamma   90.00
#
_symmetry.space_group_name_H-M   'P 1'
#
loop_
_entity.id
_entity.type
_entity.pdbx_description
1 polymer ?
#
loop_
_entity_poly.entity_id
_entity_poly.type
_entity_poly.pdbx_seq_one_letter_code
_entity_poly.pdbx_strand_id
1 'polypeptide(L)'
;TTEELAIKRAKLAEKSGIDGVVCSAKEVDKIVEACGKDFVTVCPGIRPQSAAVGDQKRVVTPAQAIQNGAHYMVVGRPITQAENPKQSAIDIVKEIENA
;
A
#
# COMPACT_ATOMS: atom_id res chain seq x y z
N THR A 1 13.03 -9.23 12.94
CA THR A 1 12.15 -9.56 11.82
C THR A 1 12.10 -8.42 10.80
N THR A 2 11.58 -8.69 9.62
CA THR A 2 11.40 -7.69 8.57
C THR A 2 10.47 -6.57 9.05
N GLU A 3 9.40 -6.93 9.74
CA GLU A 3 8.45 -5.97 10.29
C GLU A 3 9.10 -5.06 11.33
N GLU A 4 9.86 -5.62 12.26
CA GLU A 4 10.56 -4.84 13.26
C GLU A 4 11.56 -3.87 12.65
N LEU A 5 12.27 -4.30 11.61
CA LEU A 5 13.23 -3.47 10.90
C LEU A 5 12.53 -2.33 10.16
N ALA A 6 11.39 -2.61 9.53
CA ALA A 6 10.61 -1.59 8.83
C ALA A 6 10.13 -0.51 9.80
N ILE A 7 9.65 -0.90 10.97
CA ILE A 7 9.20 0.03 12.00
C ILE A 7 10.37 0.89 12.50
N LYS A 8 11.50 0.26 12.75
CA LYS A 8 12.72 0.96 13.21
C LYS A 8 13.17 2.01 12.20
N ARG A 9 13.19 1.64 10.92
CA ARG A 9 13.57 2.56 9.83
C ARG A 9 12.57 3.71 9.68
N ALA A 10 11.28 3.41 9.81
CA ALA A 10 10.23 4.44 9.73
C ALA A 10 10.37 5.45 10.86
N LYS A 11 10.61 4.99 12.08
CA LYS A 11 10.83 5.88 13.22
C LYS A 11 12.07 6.75 13.04
N LEU A 12 13.14 6.18 12.48
CA LEU A 12 14.35 6.93 12.20
C LEU A 12 14.10 8.02 11.15
N ALA A 13 13.36 7.69 10.09
CA ALA A 13 12.99 8.65 9.05
C ALA A 13 12.15 9.78 9.64
N GLU A 14 11.15 9.48 10.45
CA GLU A 14 10.30 10.46 11.10
C GLU A 14 11.13 11.38 12.00
N LYS A 15 12.00 10.80 12.81
CA LYS A 15 12.87 11.54 13.72
C LYS A 15 13.83 12.45 12.97
N SER A 16 14.20 12.07 11.74
CA SER A 16 15.09 12.85 10.89
C SER A 16 14.37 13.97 10.12
N GLY A 17 13.06 14.11 10.30
CA GLY A 17 12.29 15.17 9.65
C GLY A 17 11.75 14.81 8.26
N ILE A 18 11.79 13.52 7.88
CA ILE A 18 11.24 13.04 6.61
C ILE A 18 9.73 12.85 6.77
N ASP A 19 8.96 13.19 5.75
CA ASP A 19 7.50 13.24 5.81
C ASP A 19 6.82 11.88 5.71
N GLY A 20 7.51 10.86 5.23
CA GLY A 20 6.90 9.54 5.06
C GLY A 20 7.88 8.50 4.55
N VAL A 21 7.35 7.31 4.28
CA VAL A 21 8.16 6.16 3.80
C VAL A 21 7.41 5.38 2.74
N VAL A 22 8.19 4.68 1.91
CA VAL A 22 7.69 3.62 1.05
C VAL A 22 7.77 2.34 1.86
N CYS A 23 6.66 1.63 1.99
CA CYS A 23 6.58 0.43 2.82
C CYS A 23 5.58 -0.57 2.25
N SER A 24 5.70 -1.81 2.69
CA SER A 24 4.72 -2.84 2.32
C SER A 24 3.37 -2.53 2.95
N ALA A 25 2.29 -2.73 2.21
CA ALA A 25 0.94 -2.56 2.74
C ALA A 25 0.64 -3.48 3.93
N LYS A 26 1.41 -4.54 4.11
CA LYS A 26 1.30 -5.44 5.26
C LYS A 26 1.82 -4.82 6.55
N GLU A 27 2.68 -3.81 6.44
CA GLU A 27 3.36 -3.18 7.57
C GLU A 27 2.77 -1.82 7.91
N VAL A 28 1.90 -1.30 7.06
CA VAL A 28 1.34 0.06 7.18
C VAL A 28 0.69 0.29 8.53
N ASP A 29 -0.14 -0.64 8.99
CA ASP A 29 -0.85 -0.51 10.25
C ASP A 29 0.14 -0.34 11.42
N LYS A 30 1.24 -1.07 11.41
CA LYS A 30 2.27 -0.98 12.43
C LYS A 30 3.06 0.33 12.35
N ILE A 31 3.32 0.79 11.14
CA ILE A 31 4.01 2.08 10.93
C ILE A 31 3.11 3.23 11.37
N VAL A 32 1.84 3.19 11.05
CA VAL A 32 0.87 4.20 11.51
C VAL A 32 0.79 4.20 13.04
N GLU A 33 0.76 3.03 13.65
CA GLU A 33 0.76 2.92 15.11
C GLU A 33 2.01 3.54 15.73
N ALA A 34 3.17 3.33 15.12
CA ALA A 34 4.46 3.80 15.64
C ALA A 34 4.73 5.28 15.36
N CYS A 35 4.34 5.77 14.20
CA CYS A 35 4.71 7.10 13.70
C CYS A 35 3.54 8.09 13.62
N GLY A 36 2.31 7.59 13.81
CA GLY A 36 1.12 8.41 13.72
C GLY A 36 0.52 8.42 12.31
N LYS A 37 -0.75 8.80 12.23
CA LYS A 37 -1.51 8.78 10.98
C LYS A 37 -1.12 9.87 9.99
N ASP A 38 -0.40 10.89 10.45
CA ASP A 38 0.04 11.99 9.58
C ASP A 38 1.35 11.70 8.88
N PHE A 39 2.06 10.64 9.28
CA PHE A 39 3.28 10.20 8.60
C PHE A 39 2.88 9.45 7.34
N VAL A 40 3.27 10.00 6.18
CA VAL A 40 2.80 9.54 4.88
C VAL A 40 3.36 8.15 4.55
N THR A 41 2.51 7.26 4.08
CA THR A 41 2.91 5.93 3.63
C THR A 41 2.56 5.75 2.15
N VAL A 42 3.52 5.22 1.39
CA VAL A 42 3.37 4.87 -0.03
C VAL A 42 3.59 3.38 -0.17
N CYS A 43 2.59 2.66 -0.65
CA CYS A 43 2.59 1.20 -0.65
C CYS A 43 2.58 0.64 -2.07
N PRO A 44 3.70 0.07 -2.53
CA PRO A 44 3.74 -0.64 -3.80
C PRO A 44 3.19 -2.06 -3.68
N GLY A 45 3.04 -2.74 -4.80
CA GLY A 45 2.65 -4.15 -4.81
C GLY A 45 1.18 -4.40 -4.51
N ILE A 46 0.35 -3.39 -4.67
CA ILE A 46 -1.09 -3.50 -4.45
C ILE A 46 -1.73 -4.15 -5.67
N ARG A 47 -2.62 -5.10 -5.45
CA ARG A 47 -3.37 -5.77 -6.51
C ARG A 47 -4.84 -5.87 -6.16
N PRO A 48 -5.74 -5.49 -7.09
CA PRO A 48 -7.17 -5.72 -6.90
C PRO A 48 -7.46 -7.21 -6.75
N GLN A 49 -8.51 -7.52 -6.01
CA GLN A 49 -8.92 -8.90 -5.79
C GLN A 49 -9.24 -9.61 -7.11
N SER A 50 -9.71 -8.88 -8.11
CA SER A 50 -10.05 -9.39 -9.44
C SER A 50 -8.84 -9.68 -10.31
N ALA A 51 -7.65 -9.17 -9.96
CA ALA A 51 -6.45 -9.42 -10.74
C ALA A 51 -5.91 -10.83 -10.49
N ALA A 52 -5.29 -11.41 -11.53
CA ALA A 52 -4.67 -12.73 -11.38
C ALA A 52 -3.57 -12.66 -10.32
N VAL A 53 -3.59 -13.62 -9.41
CA VAL A 53 -2.63 -13.67 -8.31
C VAL A 53 -1.26 -14.16 -8.78
N GLY A 54 -1.21 -15.03 -9.75
CA GLY A 54 0.03 -15.62 -10.25
C GLY A 54 0.83 -16.24 -9.11
N ASP A 55 2.11 -15.88 -9.02
CA ASP A 55 2.99 -16.38 -7.98
C ASP A 55 2.90 -15.64 -6.67
N GLN A 56 2.09 -14.59 -6.60
CA GLN A 56 1.99 -13.76 -5.40
C GLN A 56 0.93 -14.30 -4.46
N LYS A 57 1.34 -15.06 -3.49
CA LYS A 57 0.45 -15.63 -2.49
C LYS A 57 -0.02 -14.62 -1.44
N ARG A 58 0.65 -13.47 -1.35
CA ARG A 58 0.39 -12.45 -0.32
C ARG A 58 0.05 -11.13 -0.98
N VAL A 59 -1.17 -11.06 -1.47
CA VAL A 59 -1.66 -9.87 -2.14
C VAL A 59 -2.45 -9.03 -1.15
N VAL A 60 -2.16 -7.73 -1.12
CA VAL A 60 -2.98 -6.77 -0.39
C VAL A 60 -3.80 -6.02 -1.45
N THR A 61 -5.11 -5.98 -1.23
CA THR A 61 -6.02 -5.26 -2.12
C THR A 61 -6.02 -3.76 -1.81
N PRO A 62 -6.44 -2.91 -2.76
CA PRO A 62 -6.58 -1.48 -2.48
C PRO A 62 -7.45 -1.20 -1.25
N ALA A 63 -8.57 -1.91 -1.09
CA ALA A 63 -9.44 -1.72 0.06
C ALA A 63 -8.72 -2.06 1.38
N GLN A 64 -7.99 -3.17 1.41
CA GLN A 64 -7.22 -3.57 2.59
C GLN A 64 -6.14 -2.56 2.93
N ALA A 65 -5.45 -2.03 1.92
CA ALA A 65 -4.40 -1.03 2.13
C ALA A 65 -4.99 0.24 2.76
N ILE A 66 -6.13 0.71 2.27
CA ILE A 66 -6.82 1.87 2.84
C ILE A 66 -7.24 1.59 4.28
N GLN A 67 -7.83 0.43 4.55
CA GLN A 67 -8.25 0.04 5.89
C GLN A 67 -7.08 -0.03 6.87
N ASN A 68 -5.90 -0.39 6.39
CA ASN A 68 -4.67 -0.45 7.20
C ASN A 68 -4.02 0.92 7.38
N GLY A 69 -4.49 1.95 6.69
CA GLY A 69 -4.00 3.31 6.88
C GLY A 69 -3.05 3.82 5.81
N ALA A 70 -2.93 3.14 4.66
CA ALA A 70 -2.09 3.61 3.57
C ALA A 70 -2.60 4.94 3.01
N HIS A 71 -1.68 5.86 2.78
CA HIS A 71 -2.01 7.17 2.20
C HIS A 71 -2.03 7.10 0.68
N TYR A 72 -1.03 6.44 0.09
CA TYR A 72 -0.89 6.33 -1.36
C TYR A 72 -0.54 4.90 -1.74
N MET A 73 -0.96 4.50 -2.93
CA MET A 73 -0.69 3.18 -3.47
C MET A 73 -0.03 3.29 -4.82
N VAL A 74 0.89 2.37 -5.10
CA VAL A 74 1.48 2.21 -6.44
C VAL A 74 0.91 0.93 -7.02
N VAL A 75 0.23 1.04 -8.15
CA VAL A 75 -0.35 -0.10 -8.85
C VAL A 75 0.22 -0.13 -10.27
N GLY A 76 0.94 -1.19 -10.58
CA GLY A 76 1.61 -1.34 -11.88
C GLY A 76 0.88 -2.30 -12.80
N ARG A 77 1.32 -3.54 -12.84
CA ARG A 77 0.84 -4.55 -13.79
C ARG A 77 -0.67 -4.79 -13.80
N PRO A 78 -1.40 -4.71 -12.67
CA PRO A 78 -2.86 -4.83 -12.72
C PRO A 78 -3.54 -3.83 -13.64
N ILE A 79 -2.89 -2.67 -13.86
CA ILE A 79 -3.37 -1.66 -14.80
C ILE A 79 -2.74 -1.86 -16.16
N THR A 80 -1.41 -1.93 -16.23
CA THR A 80 -0.68 -1.93 -17.50
C THR A 80 -0.89 -3.20 -18.31
N GLN A 81 -1.16 -4.32 -17.67
CA GLN A 81 -1.39 -5.62 -18.33
C GLN A 81 -2.87 -5.99 -18.42
N ALA A 82 -3.78 -5.12 -18.02
CA ALA A 82 -5.20 -5.35 -18.15
C ALA A 82 -5.63 -5.22 -19.62
N GLU A 83 -6.69 -5.93 -20.01
CA GLU A 83 -7.27 -5.77 -21.34
C GLU A 83 -7.69 -4.33 -21.60
N ASN A 84 -8.25 -3.68 -20.59
CA ASN A 84 -8.63 -2.28 -20.65
C ASN A 84 -8.00 -1.54 -19.46
N PRO A 85 -6.78 -1.00 -19.62
CA PRO A 85 -6.07 -0.33 -18.52
C PRO A 85 -6.85 0.81 -17.88
N LYS A 86 -7.53 1.60 -18.68
CA LYS A 86 -8.34 2.72 -18.17
C LYS A 86 -9.45 2.22 -17.25
N GLN A 87 -10.17 1.19 -17.67
CA GLN A 87 -11.24 0.63 -16.86
C GLN A 87 -10.70 0.00 -15.58
N SER A 88 -9.56 -0.68 -15.65
CA SER A 88 -8.91 -1.24 -14.48
C SER A 88 -8.57 -0.14 -13.46
N ALA A 89 -8.03 0.99 -13.91
CA ALA A 89 -7.72 2.10 -13.04
C ALA A 89 -8.99 2.68 -12.40
N ILE A 90 -10.06 2.83 -13.17
CA ILE A 90 -11.35 3.31 -12.66
C ILE A 90 -11.90 2.37 -11.58
N ASP A 91 -11.83 1.08 -11.83
CA ASP A 91 -12.33 0.07 -10.88
C ASP A 91 -11.54 0.12 -9.57
N ILE A 92 -10.24 0.34 -9.64
CA ILE A 92 -9.39 0.48 -8.45
C ILE A 92 -9.78 1.72 -7.64
N VAL A 93 -10.00 2.85 -8.32
CA VAL A 93 -10.45 4.08 -7.65
C VAL A 93 -11.78 3.85 -6.94
N LYS A 94 -12.72 3.16 -7.58
CA LYS A 94 -14.00 2.83 -6.96
C LYS A 94 -13.83 1.94 -5.74
N GLU A 95 -12.93 0.97 -5.82
CA GLU A 95 -12.64 0.10 -4.68
C GLU A 95 -12.09 0.91 -3.50
N ILE A 96 -11.20 1.87 -3.76
CA ILE A 96 -10.65 2.76 -2.74
C ILE A 96 -11.74 3.61 -2.11
N GLU A 97 -12.61 4.18 -2.91
CA GLU A 97 -13.71 5.05 -2.43
C GLU A 97 -14.69 4.29 -1.54
N ASN A 98 -14.86 3.00 -1.77
CA ASN A 98 -15.80 2.15 -1.03
C ASN A 98 -15.15 1.40 0.13
N ALA A 99 -13.88 1.62 0.38
CA ALA A 99 -13.15 0.93 1.43
C ALA A 99 -13.52 1.39 2.84
#